data_e171ea1a2bda6db10df7abefb08494ca
#
_entry.id   e171ea1a2bda6db10df7abefb08494ca
#
_cell.length_a   1.000
_cell.length_b   1.000
_cell.length_c   1.000
_cell.angle_alpha   90.00
_cell.angle_beta   90.00
_cell.angle_gamma   90.00
#
_symmetry.space_group_name_H-M   'P 1'
#
loop_
_entity.id
_entity.type
_entity.pdbx_description
1 polymer ?
#
loop_
_entity_poly.entity_id
_entity_poly.type
_entity_poly.pdbx_seq_one_letter_code
_entity_poly.pdbx_strand_id
1 'polypeptide(L)'
;MTTRPTATALFVAYLQVGLSSFGGANAWARRMVVERRGWLTDREFAERLGLGQVLPGPNAMNTAIIIGHGFAGVGGAAAAVAGLFVGPLVILAGLSLLYDAYGTHPWVRGALAGVASAAAGMMLGTALKMVRGARPSRPMLAIGLAALALALARIPLPWIILGLAPLAIWAAYRE
;
A
#
# COMPACT_ATOMS: atom_id res chain seq x y z
N MET A 1 -6.86 31.41 -2.95
CA MET A 1 -5.38 31.26 -3.09
C MET A 1 -4.95 30.15 -2.17
N THR A 2 -4.78 28.94 -2.67
CA THR A 2 -4.27 27.81 -1.87
C THR A 2 -2.80 28.06 -1.59
N THR A 3 -2.47 28.39 -0.34
CA THR A 3 -1.09 28.55 0.11
C THR A 3 -0.34 27.24 -0.13
N ARG A 4 0.80 27.30 -0.81
CA ARG A 4 1.64 26.12 -1.04
C ARG A 4 2.00 25.47 0.32
N PRO A 5 1.80 24.17 0.51
CA PRO A 5 2.11 23.54 1.77
C PRO A 5 3.60 23.61 2.07
N THR A 6 3.92 23.89 3.32
CA THR A 6 5.30 23.83 3.84
C THR A 6 5.76 22.39 4.03
N ALA A 7 7.07 22.15 4.16
CA ALA A 7 7.62 20.83 4.46
C ALA A 7 7.00 20.25 5.74
N THR A 8 6.80 21.05 6.77
CA THR A 8 6.14 20.64 8.02
C THR A 8 4.68 20.22 7.79
N ALA A 9 3.93 20.96 6.98
CA ALA A 9 2.56 20.60 6.65
C ALA A 9 2.48 19.27 5.87
N LEU A 10 3.43 19.05 4.96
CA LEU A 10 3.59 17.78 4.23
C LEU A 10 3.92 16.62 5.17
N PHE A 11 4.88 16.80 6.08
CA PHE A 11 5.21 15.80 7.09
C PHE A 11 3.99 15.39 7.91
N VAL A 12 3.25 16.35 8.48
CA VAL A 12 2.07 16.07 9.31
C VAL A 12 0.96 15.39 8.50
N ALA A 13 0.72 15.82 7.26
CA ALA A 13 -0.28 15.21 6.39
C ALA A 13 0.08 13.75 6.07
N TYR A 14 1.32 13.48 5.71
CA TYR A 14 1.79 12.13 5.40
C TYR A 14 1.96 11.25 6.65
N LEU A 15 2.23 11.83 7.83
CA LEU A 15 2.17 11.10 9.11
C LEU A 15 0.74 10.57 9.37
N GLN A 16 -0.27 11.39 9.13
CA GLN A 16 -1.66 10.95 9.24
C GLN A 16 -2.00 9.87 8.21
N VAL A 17 -1.48 10.00 6.98
CA VAL A 17 -1.61 8.95 5.96
C VAL A 17 -0.96 7.65 6.44
N GLY A 18 0.29 7.68 6.89
CA GLY A 18 1.01 6.50 7.38
C GLY A 18 0.29 5.78 8.52
N LEU A 19 -0.26 6.52 9.47
CA LEU A 19 -0.99 5.97 10.62
C LEU A 19 -2.40 5.44 10.27
N SER A 20 -2.99 5.91 9.18
CA SER A 20 -4.38 5.59 8.81
C SER A 20 -4.49 4.66 7.60
N SER A 21 -3.39 4.22 6.99
CA SER A 21 -3.34 3.54 5.69
C SER A 21 -3.87 2.10 5.66
N PHE A 22 -4.94 1.82 6.37
CA PHE A 22 -5.63 0.54 6.25
C PHE A 22 -6.32 0.43 4.88
N GLY A 23 -5.92 -0.57 4.09
CA GLY A 23 -6.51 -0.83 2.77
C GLY A 23 -5.91 -0.07 1.59
N GLY A 24 -4.84 0.71 1.79
CA GLY A 24 -4.07 1.32 0.69
C GLY A 24 -3.65 2.76 0.92
N ALA A 25 -2.34 2.99 1.01
CA ALA A 25 -1.76 4.30 1.31
C ALA A 25 -2.12 5.39 0.28
N ASN A 26 -2.23 5.02 -1.02
CA ASN A 26 -2.58 5.99 -2.06
C ASN A 26 -4.02 6.53 -1.95
N ALA A 27 -4.97 5.69 -1.52
CA ALA A 27 -6.34 6.14 -1.27
C ALA A 27 -6.40 7.15 -0.12
N TRP A 28 -5.65 6.90 0.95
CA TRP A 28 -5.54 7.82 2.08
C TRP A 28 -4.76 9.09 1.72
N ALA A 29 -3.70 8.98 0.90
CA ALA A 29 -2.98 10.13 0.38
C ALA A 29 -3.91 11.03 -0.45
N ARG A 30 -4.69 10.45 -1.39
CA ARG A 30 -5.69 11.20 -2.15
C ARG A 30 -6.67 11.91 -1.22
N ARG A 31 -7.26 11.18 -0.27
CA ARG A 31 -8.19 11.76 0.70
C ARG A 31 -7.56 12.91 1.48
N MET A 32 -6.28 12.79 1.84
CA MET A 32 -5.58 13.84 2.58
C MET A 32 -5.30 15.08 1.72
N VAL A 33 -4.66 14.88 0.55
CA VAL A 33 -4.17 16.04 -0.23
C VAL A 33 -5.24 16.66 -1.12
N VAL A 34 -6.28 15.92 -1.51
CA VAL A 34 -7.40 16.43 -2.33
C VAL A 34 -8.57 16.83 -1.45
N GLU A 35 -9.14 15.88 -0.68
CA GLU A 35 -10.42 16.11 0.01
C GLU A 35 -10.26 16.95 1.29
N ARG A 36 -9.23 16.66 2.11
CA ARG A 36 -9.06 17.36 3.41
C ARG A 36 -8.30 18.64 3.32
N ARG A 37 -7.23 18.67 2.53
CA ARG A 37 -6.32 19.83 2.43
C ARG A 37 -6.57 20.68 1.20
N GLY A 38 -7.20 20.16 0.15
CA GLY A 38 -7.44 20.87 -1.09
C GLY A 38 -6.15 21.35 -1.78
N TRP A 39 -5.03 20.66 -1.56
CA TRP A 39 -3.74 21.04 -2.16
C TRP A 39 -3.65 20.66 -3.63
N LEU A 40 -4.38 19.62 -4.03
CA LEU A 40 -4.44 19.10 -5.38
C LEU A 40 -5.89 18.88 -5.79
N THR A 41 -6.14 19.00 -7.08
CA THR A 41 -7.34 18.46 -7.70
C THR A 41 -7.21 16.95 -7.91
N ASP A 42 -8.34 16.26 -8.15
CA ASP A 42 -8.32 14.84 -8.48
C ASP A 42 -7.46 14.52 -9.70
N ARG A 43 -7.49 15.35 -10.71
CA ARG A 43 -6.72 15.21 -11.92
C ARG A 43 -5.21 15.32 -11.65
N GLU A 44 -4.80 16.36 -10.91
CA GLU A 44 -3.39 16.53 -10.55
C GLU A 44 -2.86 15.41 -9.68
N PHE A 45 -3.70 14.87 -8.78
CA PHE A 45 -3.33 13.69 -7.99
C PHE A 45 -3.17 12.46 -8.88
N ALA A 46 -4.09 12.21 -9.81
CA ALA A 46 -4.03 11.06 -10.73
C ALA A 46 -2.79 11.11 -11.63
N GLU A 47 -2.42 12.30 -12.13
CA GLU A 47 -1.21 12.51 -12.93
C GLU A 47 0.05 12.15 -12.11
N ARG A 48 0.16 12.62 -10.86
CA ARG A 48 1.31 12.33 -9.98
C ARG A 48 1.35 10.87 -9.54
N LEU A 49 0.18 10.27 -9.31
CA LEU A 49 0.07 8.85 -9.01
C LEU A 49 0.55 8.01 -10.20
N GLY A 50 0.12 8.34 -11.42
CA GLY A 50 0.56 7.67 -12.64
C GLY A 50 2.08 7.73 -12.82
N LEU A 51 2.69 8.90 -12.62
CA LEU A 51 4.15 9.04 -12.64
C LEU A 51 4.82 8.18 -11.55
N GLY A 52 4.25 8.13 -10.35
CA GLY A 52 4.76 7.30 -9.26
C GLY A 52 4.72 5.81 -9.55
N GLN A 53 3.78 5.35 -10.36
CA GLN A 53 3.65 3.94 -10.75
C GLN A 53 4.69 3.49 -11.79
N VAL A 54 5.25 4.40 -12.57
CA VAL A 54 6.30 4.10 -13.56
C VAL A 54 7.66 3.94 -12.88
N LEU A 55 7.87 4.59 -11.73
CA LEU A 55 9.13 4.52 -10.99
C LEU A 55 9.27 3.19 -10.25
N PRO A 56 10.46 2.56 -10.25
CA PRO A 56 10.69 1.37 -9.45
C PRO A 56 10.61 1.69 -7.95
N GLY A 57 9.95 0.81 -7.18
CA GLY A 57 9.82 0.96 -5.73
C GLY A 57 8.36 1.04 -5.25
N PRO A 58 8.14 1.27 -3.94
CA PRO A 58 6.80 1.32 -3.37
C PRO A 58 5.99 2.51 -3.91
N ASN A 59 4.90 2.25 -4.61
CA ASN A 59 4.06 3.27 -5.27
C ASN A 59 3.66 4.43 -4.34
N ALA A 60 3.33 4.13 -3.09
CA ALA A 60 2.93 5.16 -2.13
C ALA A 60 4.08 6.12 -1.78
N MET A 61 5.30 5.58 -1.66
CA MET A 61 6.51 6.38 -1.43
C MET A 61 6.84 7.23 -2.65
N ASN A 62 6.82 6.65 -3.85
CA ASN A 62 7.07 7.37 -5.09
C ASN A 62 6.08 8.54 -5.27
N THR A 63 4.80 8.28 -5.02
CA THR A 63 3.76 9.32 -5.07
C THR A 63 4.01 10.42 -4.03
N ALA A 64 4.41 10.05 -2.80
CA ALA A 64 4.74 11.01 -1.74
C ALA A 64 5.95 11.88 -2.11
N ILE A 65 6.99 11.29 -2.72
CA ILE A 65 8.17 12.01 -3.23
C ILE A 65 7.75 13.03 -4.28
N ILE A 66 6.98 12.61 -5.30
CA ILE A 66 6.57 13.47 -6.41
C ILE A 66 5.69 14.63 -5.89
N ILE A 67 4.75 14.35 -5.02
CA ILE A 67 3.87 15.37 -4.43
C ILE A 67 4.67 16.33 -3.56
N GLY A 68 5.49 15.79 -2.66
CA GLY A 68 6.32 16.59 -1.75
C GLY A 68 7.31 17.47 -2.48
N HIS A 69 7.98 16.93 -3.50
CA HIS A 69 8.92 17.66 -4.34
C HIS A 69 8.22 18.79 -5.12
N GLY A 70 7.04 18.53 -5.67
CA GLY A 70 6.28 19.52 -6.43
C GLY A 70 5.86 20.74 -5.59
N PHE A 71 5.74 20.62 -4.28
CA PHE A 71 5.36 21.72 -3.39
C PHE A 71 6.55 22.44 -2.74
N ALA A 72 7.52 21.69 -2.22
CA ALA A 72 8.61 22.23 -1.42
C ALA A 72 9.99 21.61 -1.78
N GLY A 73 10.17 21.21 -3.02
CA GLY A 73 11.43 20.67 -3.54
C GLY A 73 11.90 19.41 -2.76
N VAL A 74 13.21 19.23 -2.67
CA VAL A 74 13.83 18.07 -1.99
C VAL A 74 13.41 17.99 -0.52
N GLY A 75 13.32 19.14 0.18
CA GLY A 75 12.86 19.19 1.56
C GLY A 75 11.42 18.72 1.73
N GLY A 76 10.55 19.06 0.78
CA GLY A 76 9.16 18.59 0.75
C GLY A 76 9.06 17.08 0.48
N ALA A 77 9.87 16.55 -0.42
CA ALA A 77 9.94 15.12 -0.70
C ALA A 77 10.39 14.34 0.55
N ALA A 78 11.49 14.79 1.17
CA ALA A 78 12.01 14.17 2.40
C ALA A 78 10.98 14.22 3.54
N ALA A 79 10.31 15.36 3.72
CA ALA A 79 9.29 15.52 4.75
C ALA A 79 8.07 14.62 4.52
N ALA A 80 7.61 14.47 3.27
CA ALA A 80 6.50 13.59 2.93
C ALA A 80 6.85 12.11 3.19
N VAL A 81 8.02 11.67 2.76
CA VAL A 81 8.51 10.31 3.00
C VAL A 81 8.71 10.04 4.50
N ALA A 82 9.38 10.95 5.20
CA ALA A 82 9.57 10.84 6.65
C ALA A 82 8.23 10.75 7.38
N GLY A 83 7.27 11.60 7.03
CA GLY A 83 5.93 11.54 7.59
C GLY A 83 5.26 10.21 7.36
N LEU A 84 5.32 9.67 6.14
CA LEU A 84 4.70 8.40 5.79
C LEU A 84 5.22 7.22 6.64
N PHE A 85 6.50 7.21 6.97
CA PHE A 85 7.15 6.06 7.62
C PHE A 85 7.38 6.24 9.12
N VAL A 86 7.65 7.45 9.63
CA VAL A 86 8.02 7.66 11.04
C VAL A 86 6.95 7.14 12.00
N GLY A 87 5.66 7.43 11.74
CA GLY A 87 4.58 6.96 12.61
C GLY A 87 4.52 5.42 12.72
N PRO A 88 4.37 4.71 11.60
CA PRO A 88 4.41 3.24 11.60
C PRO A 88 5.69 2.64 12.20
N LEU A 89 6.86 3.23 11.93
CA LEU A 89 8.13 2.75 12.47
C LEU A 89 8.22 2.92 14.00
N VAL A 90 7.75 4.04 14.54
CA VAL A 90 7.71 4.26 15.99
C VAL A 90 6.77 3.25 16.66
N ILE A 91 5.60 3.01 16.07
CA ILE A 91 4.66 2.00 16.57
C ILE A 91 5.30 0.61 16.54
N LEU A 92 5.94 0.25 15.42
CA LEU A 92 6.58 -1.04 15.26
C LEU A 92 7.73 -1.24 16.25
N ALA A 93 8.57 -0.22 16.45
CA ALA A 93 9.64 -0.25 17.44
C ALA A 93 9.09 -0.42 18.85
N GLY A 94 8.05 0.32 19.23
CA GLY A 94 7.38 0.17 20.53
C GLY A 94 6.80 -1.23 20.72
N LEU A 95 6.13 -1.77 19.71
CA LEU A 95 5.60 -3.13 19.76
C LEU A 95 6.71 -4.19 19.86
N SER A 96 7.85 -3.97 19.20
CA SER A 96 9.01 -4.87 19.29
C SER A 96 9.57 -4.91 20.71
N LEU A 97 9.76 -3.76 21.34
CA LEU A 97 10.21 -3.69 22.74
C LEU A 97 9.22 -4.34 23.70
N LEU A 98 7.92 -4.13 23.50
CA LEU A 98 6.88 -4.81 24.29
C LEU A 98 6.92 -6.33 24.10
N TYR A 99 7.15 -6.77 22.90
CA TYR A 99 7.25 -8.20 22.58
C TYR A 99 8.49 -8.84 23.24
N ASP A 100 9.64 -8.17 23.21
CA ASP A 100 10.84 -8.64 23.89
C ASP A 100 10.63 -8.79 25.40
N ALA A 101 9.90 -7.85 26.02
CA ALA A 101 9.64 -7.88 27.46
C ALA A 101 8.53 -8.88 27.86
N TYR A 102 7.47 -9.00 27.06
CA TYR A 102 6.24 -9.71 27.46
C TYR A 102 5.76 -10.78 26.47
N GLY A 103 6.50 -11.05 25.41
CA GLY A 103 6.08 -11.96 24.33
C GLY A 103 5.89 -13.41 24.75
N THR A 104 6.41 -13.82 25.93
CA THR A 104 6.20 -15.15 26.51
C THR A 104 4.84 -15.28 27.19
N HIS A 105 4.19 -14.18 27.55
CA HIS A 105 2.90 -14.22 28.22
C HIS A 105 1.78 -14.69 27.30
N PRO A 106 0.92 -15.61 27.74
CA PRO A 106 -0.14 -16.19 26.90
C PRO A 106 -1.11 -15.16 26.33
N TRP A 107 -1.45 -14.12 27.08
CA TRP A 107 -2.35 -13.07 26.62
C TRP A 107 -1.73 -12.18 25.53
N VAL A 108 -0.41 -11.92 25.56
CA VAL A 108 0.30 -11.18 24.51
C VAL A 108 0.29 -11.98 23.20
N ARG A 109 0.60 -13.29 23.32
CA ARG A 109 0.53 -14.20 22.17
C ARG A 109 -0.88 -14.26 21.57
N GLY A 110 -1.91 -14.33 22.42
CA GLY A 110 -3.30 -14.31 21.99
C GLY A 110 -3.68 -13.01 21.28
N ALA A 111 -3.28 -11.85 21.82
CA ALA A 111 -3.52 -10.56 21.18
C ALA A 111 -2.82 -10.44 19.82
N LEU A 112 -1.55 -10.84 19.72
CA LEU A 112 -0.81 -10.81 18.47
C LEU A 112 -1.38 -11.77 17.43
N ALA A 113 -1.81 -12.97 17.84
CA ALA A 113 -2.50 -13.91 16.97
C ALA A 113 -3.82 -13.34 16.45
N GLY A 114 -4.57 -12.62 17.30
CA GLY A 114 -5.79 -11.92 16.90
C GLY A 114 -5.53 -10.83 15.86
N VAL A 115 -4.51 -9.99 16.06
CA VAL A 115 -4.08 -8.96 15.11
C VAL A 115 -3.65 -9.59 13.77
N ALA A 116 -2.84 -10.65 13.81
CA ALA A 116 -2.40 -11.36 12.62
C ALA A 116 -3.58 -11.96 11.84
N SER A 117 -4.54 -12.56 12.54
CA SER A 117 -5.77 -13.12 11.94
C SER A 117 -6.65 -12.03 11.31
N ALA A 118 -6.79 -10.89 11.98
CA ALA A 118 -7.52 -9.74 11.45
C ALA A 118 -6.84 -9.16 10.19
N ALA A 119 -5.50 -9.05 10.20
CA ALA A 119 -4.73 -8.60 9.05
C ALA A 119 -4.88 -9.56 7.86
N ALA A 120 -4.81 -10.87 8.09
CA ALA A 120 -5.05 -11.89 7.06
C ALA A 120 -6.47 -11.78 6.49
N GLY A 121 -7.48 -11.59 7.35
CA GLY A 121 -8.86 -11.36 6.93
C GLY A 121 -9.04 -10.13 6.06
N MET A 122 -8.38 -9.01 6.40
CA MET A 122 -8.41 -7.80 5.58
C MET A 122 -7.73 -8.00 4.21
N MET A 123 -6.60 -8.74 4.15
CA MET A 123 -5.94 -9.08 2.89
C MET A 123 -6.84 -9.92 2.00
N LEU A 124 -7.48 -10.96 2.55
CA LEU A 124 -8.43 -11.80 1.84
C LEU A 124 -9.64 -11.00 1.35
N GLY A 125 -10.20 -10.13 2.21
CA GLY A 125 -11.31 -9.24 1.85
C GLY A 125 -10.95 -8.31 0.70
N THR A 126 -9.74 -7.75 0.70
CA THR A 126 -9.23 -6.90 -0.38
C THR A 126 -9.06 -7.69 -1.67
N ALA A 127 -8.46 -8.87 -1.60
CA ALA A 127 -8.29 -9.76 -2.75
C ALA A 127 -9.65 -10.14 -3.37
N LEU A 128 -10.62 -10.54 -2.56
CA LEU A 128 -11.98 -10.84 -3.02
C LEU A 128 -12.66 -9.64 -3.67
N LYS A 129 -12.50 -8.44 -3.09
CA LYS A 129 -13.04 -7.22 -3.67
C LYS A 129 -12.40 -6.91 -5.04
N MET A 130 -11.09 -7.11 -5.18
CA MET A 130 -10.39 -6.93 -6.45
C MET A 130 -10.87 -7.93 -7.51
N VAL A 131 -10.98 -9.22 -7.16
CA VAL A 131 -11.49 -10.25 -8.07
C VAL A 131 -12.92 -9.95 -8.52
N ARG A 132 -13.80 -9.55 -7.58
CA ARG A 132 -15.18 -9.17 -7.92
C ARG A 132 -15.26 -7.94 -8.83
N GLY A 133 -14.37 -6.97 -8.60
CA GLY A 133 -14.30 -5.75 -9.42
C GLY A 133 -13.76 -6.00 -10.82
N ALA A 134 -12.77 -6.87 -10.94
CA ALA A 134 -12.13 -7.20 -12.21
C ALA A 134 -13.02 -8.09 -13.12
N ARG A 135 -14.01 -8.81 -12.55
CA ARG A 135 -14.89 -9.75 -13.27
C ARG A 135 -14.10 -10.67 -14.22
N PRO A 136 -13.09 -11.40 -13.70
CA PRO A 136 -12.22 -12.22 -14.53
C PRO A 136 -13.03 -13.28 -15.28
N SER A 137 -12.62 -13.55 -16.50
CA SER A 137 -13.15 -14.65 -17.28
C SER A 137 -12.82 -16.02 -16.64
N ARG A 138 -13.52 -17.06 -17.05
CA ARG A 138 -13.29 -18.42 -16.53
C ARG A 138 -11.83 -18.88 -16.64
N PRO A 139 -11.13 -18.70 -17.78
CA PRO A 139 -9.71 -19.06 -17.85
C PRO A 139 -8.82 -18.21 -16.93
N MET A 140 -9.07 -16.92 -16.81
CA MET A 140 -8.35 -16.05 -15.86
C MET A 140 -8.56 -16.48 -14.40
N LEU A 141 -9.78 -16.90 -14.06
CA LEU A 141 -10.08 -17.41 -12.72
C LEU A 141 -9.32 -18.72 -12.45
N ALA A 142 -9.26 -19.63 -13.44
CA ALA A 142 -8.51 -20.87 -13.31
C ALA A 142 -7.01 -20.63 -13.14
N ILE A 143 -6.42 -19.68 -13.88
CA ILE A 143 -5.02 -19.28 -13.72
C ILE A 143 -4.77 -18.68 -12.34
N GLY A 144 -5.68 -17.84 -11.85
CA GLY A 144 -5.59 -17.26 -10.51
C GLY A 144 -5.66 -18.32 -9.40
N LEU A 145 -6.55 -19.31 -9.53
CA LEU A 145 -6.63 -20.45 -8.61
C LEU A 145 -5.38 -21.33 -8.66
N ALA A 146 -4.84 -21.58 -9.87
CA ALA A 146 -3.58 -22.30 -10.03
C ALA A 146 -2.42 -21.55 -9.35
N ALA A 147 -2.33 -20.23 -9.53
CA ALA A 147 -1.34 -19.40 -8.84
C ALA A 147 -1.45 -19.49 -7.31
N LEU A 148 -2.67 -19.45 -6.79
CA LEU A 148 -2.93 -19.61 -5.36
C LEU A 148 -2.51 -21.00 -4.86
N ALA A 149 -2.85 -22.07 -5.59
CA ALA A 149 -2.46 -23.43 -5.22
C ALA A 149 -0.94 -23.60 -5.21
N LEU A 150 -0.23 -23.07 -6.21
CA LEU A 150 1.24 -23.09 -6.29
C LEU A 150 1.88 -22.28 -5.14
N ALA A 151 1.29 -21.13 -4.78
CA ALA A 151 1.74 -20.33 -3.66
C ALA A 151 1.55 -21.08 -2.31
N LEU A 152 0.42 -21.75 -2.13
CA LEU A 152 0.17 -22.62 -0.96
C LEU A 152 1.14 -23.81 -0.90
N ALA A 153 1.56 -24.33 -2.06
CA ALA A 153 2.62 -25.34 -2.18
C ALA A 153 4.04 -24.76 -1.92
N ARG A 154 4.14 -23.49 -1.50
CA ARG A 154 5.40 -22.78 -1.19
C ARG A 154 6.37 -22.65 -2.36
N ILE A 155 5.86 -22.69 -3.58
CA ILE A 155 6.69 -22.40 -4.77
C ILE A 155 7.05 -20.91 -4.77
N PRO A 156 8.33 -20.53 -4.98
CA PRO A 156 8.74 -19.13 -5.01
C PRO A 156 7.99 -18.33 -6.07
N LEU A 157 7.53 -17.14 -5.71
CA LEU A 157 6.70 -16.27 -6.56
C LEU A 157 7.26 -16.03 -7.97
N PRO A 158 8.59 -15.85 -8.18
CA PRO A 158 9.14 -15.66 -9.52
C PRO A 158 8.81 -16.81 -10.48
N TRP A 159 8.84 -18.06 -10.02
CA TRP A 159 8.53 -19.22 -10.84
C TRP A 159 7.04 -19.32 -11.17
N ILE A 160 6.18 -18.95 -10.23
CA ILE A 160 4.73 -18.88 -10.45
C ILE A 160 4.42 -17.83 -11.53
N ILE A 161 5.04 -16.65 -11.42
CA ILE A 161 4.85 -15.57 -12.41
C ILE A 161 5.37 -15.99 -13.79
N LEU A 162 6.61 -16.48 -13.88
CA LEU A 162 7.20 -16.88 -15.16
C LEU A 162 6.43 -18.01 -15.84
N GLY A 163 5.87 -18.95 -15.06
CA GLY A 163 5.09 -20.06 -15.60
C GLY A 163 3.68 -19.69 -16.03
N LEU A 164 3.00 -18.85 -15.23
CA LEU A 164 1.59 -18.53 -15.47
C LEU A 164 1.37 -17.24 -16.28
N ALA A 165 2.33 -16.31 -16.32
CA ALA A 165 2.18 -15.06 -17.07
C ALA A 165 1.98 -15.30 -18.59
N PRO A 166 2.74 -16.19 -19.28
CA PRO A 166 2.49 -16.46 -20.69
C PRO A 166 1.08 -17.00 -20.94
N LEU A 167 0.60 -17.88 -20.05
CA LEU A 167 -0.75 -18.44 -20.15
C LEU A 167 -1.82 -17.38 -19.91
N ALA A 168 -1.60 -16.48 -18.95
CA ALA A 168 -2.52 -15.38 -18.68
C ALA A 168 -2.58 -14.38 -19.83
N ILE A 169 -1.44 -14.04 -20.41
CA ILE A 169 -1.34 -13.17 -21.59
C ILE A 169 -2.07 -13.82 -22.77
N TRP A 170 -1.81 -15.09 -23.04
CA TRP A 170 -2.47 -15.81 -24.13
C TRP A 170 -3.98 -15.92 -23.95
N ALA A 171 -4.45 -16.15 -22.72
CA ALA A 171 -5.88 -16.16 -22.40
C ALA A 171 -6.52 -14.79 -22.61
N ALA A 172 -5.83 -13.70 -22.23
CA ALA A 172 -6.30 -12.34 -22.43
C ALA A 172 -6.40 -11.92 -23.91
N TYR A 173 -5.53 -12.44 -24.77
CA TYR A 173 -5.60 -12.16 -26.22
C TYR A 173 -6.74 -12.90 -26.95
N ARG A 174 -7.36 -13.88 -26.30
CA ARG A 174 -8.46 -14.65 -26.88
C ARG A 174 -9.86 -14.15 -26.51
N GLU A 175 -9.92 -13.14 -25.64
CA GLU A 175 -11.15 -12.45 -25.21
C GLU A 175 -11.35 -11.12 -25.95
#